data_298b82fc70470b119fd84d745859f507
#
_entry.id   298b82fc70470b119fd84d745859f507
#
_cell.length_a   1.000
_cell.length_b   1.000
_cell.length_c   1.000
_cell.angle_alpha   90.00
_cell.angle_beta   90.00
_cell.angle_gamma   90.00
#
_symmetry.space_group_name_H-M   'P 1'
#
loop_
_entity.id
_entity.type
_entity.pdbx_description
1 polymer ?
#
loop_
_entity_poly.entity_id
_entity_poly.type
_entity_poly.pdbx_seq_one_letter_code
_entity_poly.pdbx_strand_id
1 'polypeptide(L)'
;MTYYLNLYNCKNITGSLSDLGGKITYYLNLFNCNNITGNLADLGGKLTNYLNLYNCANITGSLSDLGGKLTTSLSLHNCTNITGSLADLGGKLTTSLNLSDCPNITGSLADLGGKLTNYLNLSGCQNITGVYSGNSYPTTVNLSNTGLTAADMDQTLINFNTGTTKSGTFTANGMTRTAASDDAVAGLTAKGWTVSGLTKSKESV
;
A
#
# COMPACT_ATOMS: atom_id res chain seq x y z
N MET A 1 -5.33 -18.77 21.16
CA MET A 1 -6.45 -17.80 21.29
C MET A 1 -6.20 -16.70 20.29
N THR A 2 -7.17 -16.43 19.42
CA THR A 2 -7.07 -15.37 18.42
C THR A 2 -7.62 -14.11 19.04
N TYR A 3 -6.79 -13.08 19.19
CA TYR A 3 -7.23 -11.83 19.79
C TYR A 3 -7.60 -10.85 18.69
N TYR A 4 -8.81 -10.34 18.80
CA TYR A 4 -9.43 -9.36 17.92
C TYR A 4 -9.69 -8.08 18.71
N LEU A 5 -9.24 -6.93 18.20
CA LEU A 5 -9.55 -5.63 18.79
C LEU A 5 -10.00 -4.66 17.70
N ASN A 6 -11.18 -4.07 17.90
CA ASN A 6 -11.71 -3.04 17.01
C ASN A 6 -12.12 -1.81 17.81
N LEU A 7 -11.39 -0.71 17.66
CA LEU A 7 -11.64 0.59 18.26
C LEU A 7 -11.84 1.66 17.17
N TYR A 8 -12.48 1.28 16.08
CA TYR A 8 -12.74 2.17 14.96
C TYR A 8 -13.30 3.52 15.39
N ASN A 9 -12.61 4.61 15.01
CA ASN A 9 -13.01 6.01 15.24
C ASN A 9 -13.15 6.41 16.72
N CYS A 10 -12.44 5.74 17.63
CA CYS A 10 -12.42 6.06 19.06
C CYS A 10 -11.42 7.20 19.34
N LYS A 11 -11.75 8.43 18.92
CA LYS A 11 -10.85 9.60 18.93
C LYS A 11 -10.35 10.01 20.32
N ASN A 12 -11.09 9.68 21.38
CA ASN A 12 -10.74 10.03 22.75
C ASN A 12 -9.94 8.95 23.48
N ILE A 13 -9.72 7.80 22.86
CA ILE A 13 -8.89 6.76 23.45
C ILE A 13 -7.44 7.22 23.46
N THR A 14 -6.79 7.00 24.59
CA THR A 14 -5.35 7.20 24.82
C THR A 14 -4.69 5.89 25.21
N GLY A 15 -3.39 5.82 25.16
CA GLY A 15 -2.60 4.65 25.54
C GLY A 15 -1.51 4.36 24.50
N SER A 16 -0.83 3.24 24.69
CA SER A 16 0.27 2.83 23.82
C SER A 16 0.01 1.43 23.24
N LEU A 17 0.57 1.16 22.04
CA LEU A 17 0.60 -0.19 21.49
C LEU A 17 1.25 -1.19 22.45
N SER A 18 2.20 -0.73 23.31
CA SER A 18 2.83 -1.57 24.34
C SER A 18 1.83 -2.10 25.36
N ASP A 19 0.71 -1.41 25.61
CA ASP A 19 -0.35 -1.85 26.53
C ASP A 19 -1.05 -3.12 26.02
N LEU A 20 -0.99 -3.34 24.71
CA LEU A 20 -1.49 -4.56 24.07
C LEU A 20 -0.53 -5.75 24.27
N GLY A 21 0.75 -5.46 24.59
CA GLY A 21 1.77 -6.46 24.96
C GLY A 21 1.93 -7.60 23.95
N GLY A 22 1.76 -7.34 22.66
CA GLY A 22 1.85 -8.35 21.61
C GLY A 22 0.79 -9.46 21.73
N LYS A 23 -0.34 -9.19 22.38
CA LYS A 23 -1.43 -10.16 22.59
C LYS A 23 -2.36 -10.28 21.37
N ILE A 24 -2.42 -9.24 20.54
CA ILE A 24 -3.26 -9.23 19.35
C ILE A 24 -2.54 -10.00 18.24
N THR A 25 -3.13 -11.08 17.77
CA THR A 25 -2.50 -11.99 16.80
C THR A 25 -3.23 -12.09 15.47
N TYR A 26 -4.47 -11.62 15.38
CA TYR A 26 -5.28 -11.79 14.19
C TYR A 26 -5.74 -10.47 13.57
N TYR A 27 -6.43 -9.62 14.32
CA TYR A 27 -7.07 -8.42 13.80
C TYR A 27 -6.90 -7.23 14.75
N LEU A 28 -6.37 -6.12 14.27
CA LEU A 28 -6.28 -4.87 15.00
C LEU A 28 -6.78 -3.72 14.12
N ASN A 29 -7.81 -3.02 14.60
CA ASN A 29 -8.33 -1.82 13.95
C ASN A 29 -8.39 -0.66 14.95
N LEU A 30 -7.52 0.34 14.72
CA LEU A 30 -7.44 1.60 15.47
C LEU A 30 -7.66 2.80 14.54
N PHE A 31 -8.45 2.64 13.48
CA PHE A 31 -8.76 3.71 12.52
C PHE A 31 -9.19 5.00 13.24
N ASN A 32 -8.51 6.12 12.96
CA ASN A 32 -8.78 7.44 13.59
C ASN A 32 -8.63 7.47 15.13
N CYS A 33 -7.83 6.59 15.73
CA CYS A 33 -7.46 6.67 17.15
C CYS A 33 -6.20 7.56 17.29
N ASN A 34 -6.33 8.85 17.05
CA ASN A 34 -5.21 9.79 16.86
C ASN A 34 -4.34 10.00 18.10
N ASN A 35 -4.85 9.64 19.29
CA ASN A 35 -4.14 9.79 20.56
C ASN A 35 -3.41 8.51 21.00
N ILE A 36 -3.50 7.43 20.25
CA ILE A 36 -2.71 6.21 20.49
C ILE A 36 -1.26 6.47 20.06
N THR A 37 -0.34 6.03 20.90
CA THR A 37 1.11 6.12 20.70
C THR A 37 1.75 4.75 20.65
N GLY A 38 3.08 4.69 20.55
CA GLY A 38 3.85 3.45 20.62
C GLY A 38 4.59 3.10 19.33
N ASN A 39 5.18 1.91 19.34
CA ASN A 39 5.99 1.42 18.24
C ASN A 39 5.38 0.15 17.65
N LEU A 40 5.49 -0.07 16.34
CA LEU A 40 5.01 -1.30 15.69
C LEU A 40 5.65 -2.56 16.32
N ALA A 41 6.88 -2.47 16.83
CA ALA A 41 7.55 -3.56 17.53
C ALA A 41 6.76 -4.02 18.78
N ASP A 42 6.00 -3.14 19.41
CA ASP A 42 5.16 -3.46 20.57
C ASP A 42 4.08 -4.50 20.25
N LEU A 43 3.71 -4.62 18.97
CA LEU A 43 2.80 -5.67 18.49
C LEU A 43 3.46 -7.04 18.41
N GLY A 44 4.78 -7.11 18.60
CA GLY A 44 5.56 -8.34 18.70
C GLY A 44 5.61 -9.18 17.41
N GLY A 45 5.35 -8.59 16.24
CA GLY A 45 5.38 -9.27 14.95
C GLY A 45 4.45 -10.50 14.87
N LYS A 46 3.33 -10.49 15.59
CA LYS A 46 2.42 -11.64 15.71
C LYS A 46 1.13 -11.52 14.90
N LEU A 47 0.81 -10.32 14.41
CA LEU A 47 -0.39 -10.11 13.61
C LEU A 47 -0.30 -10.86 12.28
N THR A 48 -1.33 -11.62 11.95
CA THR A 48 -1.33 -12.49 10.77
C THR A 48 -2.36 -12.11 9.71
N ASN A 49 -3.41 -11.40 10.06
CA ASN A 49 -4.49 -11.13 9.12
C ASN A 49 -4.62 -9.65 8.75
N TYR A 50 -4.96 -8.78 9.71
CA TYR A 50 -5.38 -7.41 9.43
C TYR A 50 -4.79 -6.41 10.42
N LEU A 51 -4.23 -5.31 9.91
CA LEU A 51 -3.81 -4.16 10.70
C LEU A 51 -4.31 -2.87 10.06
N ASN A 52 -5.04 -2.06 10.83
CA ASN A 52 -5.46 -0.73 10.42
C ASN A 52 -5.12 0.30 11.50
N LEU A 53 -4.16 1.18 11.20
CA LEU A 53 -3.73 2.33 11.99
C LEU A 53 -3.93 3.64 11.22
N TYR A 54 -4.91 3.70 10.33
CA TYR A 54 -5.23 4.88 9.52
C TYR A 54 -5.36 6.13 10.41
N ASN A 55 -4.61 7.20 10.11
CA ASN A 55 -4.54 8.43 10.90
C ASN A 55 -4.02 8.27 12.35
N CYS A 56 -3.25 7.23 12.66
CA CYS A 56 -2.55 7.12 13.94
C CYS A 56 -1.12 7.72 13.82
N ALA A 57 -1.03 9.03 13.61
CA ALA A 57 0.23 9.72 13.27
C ALA A 57 1.30 9.66 14.39
N ASN A 58 0.92 9.31 15.62
CA ASN A 58 1.84 9.18 16.76
C ASN A 58 2.47 7.78 16.88
N ILE A 59 2.14 6.86 15.97
CA ILE A 59 2.75 5.54 15.91
C ILE A 59 4.09 5.64 15.16
N THR A 60 5.09 4.94 15.69
CA THR A 60 6.46 4.86 15.14
C THR A 60 6.83 3.41 14.80
N GLY A 61 8.03 3.19 14.29
CA GLY A 61 8.55 1.86 14.01
C GLY A 61 8.77 1.57 12.54
N SER A 62 9.06 0.32 12.23
CA SER A 62 9.37 -0.14 10.87
C SER A 62 8.38 -1.22 10.41
N LEU A 63 8.16 -1.31 9.10
CA LEU A 63 7.39 -2.42 8.52
C LEU A 63 7.99 -3.79 8.90
N SER A 64 9.31 -3.88 9.10
CA SER A 64 10.01 -5.10 9.58
C SER A 64 9.50 -5.57 10.95
N ASP A 65 9.03 -4.66 11.80
CA ASP A 65 8.49 -4.98 13.13
C ASP A 65 7.19 -5.82 13.05
N LEU A 66 6.50 -5.78 11.90
CA LEU A 66 5.32 -6.61 11.64
C LEU A 66 5.67 -8.07 11.32
N GLY A 67 6.96 -8.38 11.14
CA GLY A 67 7.48 -9.74 10.94
C GLY A 67 7.03 -10.42 9.63
N GLY A 68 6.55 -9.66 8.63
CA GLY A 68 6.15 -10.18 7.32
C GLY A 68 5.06 -11.27 7.39
N LYS A 69 4.15 -11.20 8.36
CA LYS A 69 3.14 -12.25 8.61
C LYS A 69 1.72 -11.87 8.18
N LEU A 70 1.47 -10.59 7.92
CA LEU A 70 0.16 -10.14 7.48
C LEU A 70 -0.20 -10.72 6.11
N THR A 71 -1.39 -11.29 6.01
CA THR A 71 -1.85 -11.98 4.79
C THR A 71 -3.00 -11.31 4.08
N THR A 72 -3.80 -10.51 4.77
CA THR A 72 -5.02 -9.95 4.18
C THR A 72 -4.85 -8.47 3.86
N SER A 73 -4.76 -7.61 4.86
CA SER A 73 -4.72 -6.17 4.63
C SER A 73 -3.86 -5.42 5.65
N LEU A 74 -3.22 -4.35 5.16
CA LEU A 74 -2.48 -3.37 5.95
C LEU A 74 -2.91 -1.95 5.57
N SER A 75 -3.25 -1.12 6.55
CA SER A 75 -3.48 0.31 6.36
C SER A 75 -2.72 1.12 7.42
N LEU A 76 -1.79 1.95 6.95
CA LEU A 76 -0.99 2.90 7.75
C LEU A 76 -1.08 4.32 7.16
N HIS A 77 -2.16 4.64 6.42
CA HIS A 77 -2.32 5.98 5.84
C HIS A 77 -2.06 7.08 6.88
N ASN A 78 -1.28 8.08 6.50
CA ASN A 78 -0.92 9.21 7.34
C ASN A 78 -0.18 8.83 8.65
N CYS A 79 0.50 7.68 8.68
CA CYS A 79 1.43 7.30 9.74
C CYS A 79 2.85 7.75 9.33
N THR A 80 3.10 9.05 9.36
CA THR A 80 4.29 9.69 8.78
C THR A 80 5.62 9.29 9.43
N ASN A 81 5.56 8.72 10.63
CA ASN A 81 6.73 8.27 11.40
C ASN A 81 7.09 6.79 11.18
N ILE A 82 6.33 6.08 10.32
CA ILE A 82 6.64 4.69 9.98
C ILE A 82 7.72 4.66 8.89
N THR A 83 8.65 3.73 9.04
CA THR A 83 9.77 3.47 8.13
C THR A 83 9.74 2.04 7.60
N GLY A 84 10.74 1.66 6.81
CA GLY A 84 10.93 0.29 6.33
C GLY A 84 10.69 0.12 4.84
N SER A 85 10.83 -1.11 4.38
CA SER A 85 10.71 -1.47 2.97
C SER A 85 9.46 -2.29 2.70
N LEU A 86 8.90 -2.19 1.49
CA LEU A 86 7.83 -3.09 1.04
C LEU A 86 8.25 -4.57 1.13
N ALA A 87 9.53 -4.88 0.98
CA ALA A 87 10.08 -6.23 1.15
C ALA A 87 9.81 -6.81 2.55
N ASP A 88 9.76 -5.95 3.58
CA ASP A 88 9.50 -6.35 4.96
C ASP A 88 8.10 -6.97 5.15
N LEU A 89 7.18 -6.69 4.23
CA LEU A 89 5.82 -7.28 4.23
C LEU A 89 5.80 -8.74 3.74
N GLY A 90 6.91 -9.23 3.19
CA GLY A 90 7.09 -10.61 2.75
C GLY A 90 6.20 -11.04 1.57
N GLY A 91 5.64 -10.10 0.82
CA GLY A 91 4.82 -10.38 -0.38
C GLY A 91 3.60 -11.28 -0.13
N LYS A 92 2.98 -11.18 1.06
CA LYS A 92 1.90 -12.10 1.47
C LYS A 92 0.50 -11.46 1.45
N LEU A 93 0.41 -10.14 1.38
CA LEU A 93 -0.88 -9.45 1.36
C LEU A 93 -1.69 -9.82 0.12
N THR A 94 -2.96 -10.18 0.32
CA THR A 94 -3.84 -10.65 -0.76
C THR A 94 -4.98 -9.70 -1.10
N THR A 95 -5.37 -8.84 -0.18
CA THR A 95 -6.56 -8.00 -0.39
C THR A 95 -6.20 -6.53 -0.59
N SER A 96 -5.61 -5.87 0.41
CA SER A 96 -5.42 -4.42 0.36
C SER A 96 -4.14 -3.96 1.05
N LEU A 97 -3.50 -2.94 0.45
CA LEU A 97 -2.40 -2.20 1.04
C LEU A 97 -2.67 -0.69 0.91
N ASN A 98 -2.64 0.02 2.02
CA ASN A 98 -2.69 1.47 2.05
C ASN A 98 -1.55 2.02 2.93
N LEU A 99 -0.56 2.62 2.29
CA LEU A 99 0.57 3.33 2.91
C LEU A 99 0.63 4.78 2.45
N SER A 100 -0.49 5.32 1.93
CA SER A 100 -0.48 6.70 1.42
C SER A 100 -0.05 7.69 2.51
N ASP A 101 0.67 8.71 2.08
CA ASP A 101 1.25 9.73 2.95
C ASP A 101 2.19 9.17 4.05
N CYS A 102 2.92 8.08 3.72
CA CYS A 102 4.03 7.53 4.50
C CYS A 102 5.35 7.76 3.76
N PRO A 103 5.97 8.95 3.85
CA PRO A 103 7.08 9.36 2.98
C PRO A 103 8.38 8.58 3.24
N ASN A 104 8.50 7.92 4.39
CA ASN A 104 9.71 7.19 4.79
C ASN A 104 9.67 5.70 4.40
N ILE A 105 8.63 5.26 3.69
CA ILE A 105 8.55 3.89 3.16
C ILE A 105 9.36 3.80 1.87
N THR A 106 10.10 2.71 1.73
CA THR A 106 10.98 2.41 0.59
C THR A 106 10.64 1.07 -0.05
N GLY A 107 11.38 0.66 -1.06
CA GLY A 107 11.28 -0.66 -1.67
C GLY A 107 10.64 -0.65 -3.06
N SER A 108 10.53 -1.83 -3.63
CA SER A 108 10.01 -2.03 -4.99
C SER A 108 8.56 -2.53 -4.96
N LEU A 109 7.77 -2.11 -5.95
CA LEU A 109 6.43 -2.69 -6.17
C LEU A 109 6.47 -4.21 -6.38
N ALA A 110 7.57 -4.75 -6.90
CA ALA A 110 7.78 -6.20 -7.06
C ALA A 110 7.77 -6.95 -5.71
N ASP A 111 8.21 -6.29 -4.63
CA ASP A 111 8.27 -6.87 -3.29
C ASP A 111 6.89 -7.22 -2.72
N LEU A 112 5.81 -6.65 -3.30
CA LEU A 112 4.43 -6.95 -2.91
C LEU A 112 3.97 -8.35 -3.32
N GLY A 113 4.75 -9.05 -4.15
CA GLY A 113 4.48 -10.42 -4.58
C GLY A 113 3.26 -10.58 -5.51
N GLY A 114 2.70 -9.48 -6.01
CA GLY A 114 1.62 -9.47 -7.02
C GLY A 114 0.39 -10.30 -6.66
N LYS A 115 -0.07 -10.24 -5.41
CA LYS A 115 -1.23 -11.02 -4.92
C LYS A 115 -2.43 -10.15 -4.52
N LEU A 116 -2.27 -8.83 -4.48
CA LEU A 116 -3.35 -7.91 -4.11
C LEU A 116 -4.50 -7.99 -5.12
N THR A 117 -5.73 -8.00 -4.61
CA THR A 117 -6.92 -8.16 -5.45
C THR A 117 -7.86 -6.95 -5.42
N ASN A 118 -7.79 -6.12 -4.38
CA ASN A 118 -8.78 -5.05 -4.18
C ASN A 118 -8.16 -3.65 -4.23
N TYR A 119 -7.22 -3.33 -3.35
CA TYR A 119 -6.77 -1.96 -3.15
C TYR A 119 -5.26 -1.86 -2.98
N LEU A 120 -4.63 -0.94 -3.73
CA LEU A 120 -3.23 -0.54 -3.56
C LEU A 120 -3.15 0.98 -3.58
N ASN A 121 -2.79 1.59 -2.46
CA ASN A 121 -2.56 3.03 -2.38
C ASN A 121 -1.20 3.31 -1.74
N LEU A 122 -0.29 3.87 -2.53
CA LEU A 122 1.05 4.31 -2.14
C LEU A 122 1.26 5.80 -2.44
N SER A 123 0.16 6.56 -2.61
CA SER A 123 0.28 7.99 -2.96
C SER A 123 1.11 8.73 -1.91
N GLY A 124 2.02 9.58 -2.38
CA GLY A 124 2.94 10.33 -1.50
C GLY A 124 4.14 9.53 -0.98
N CYS A 125 4.28 8.24 -1.29
CA CYS A 125 5.46 7.42 -0.94
C CYS A 125 6.57 7.63 -1.99
N GLN A 126 7.30 8.72 -1.90
CA GLN A 126 8.26 9.17 -2.92
C GLN A 126 9.49 8.28 -3.12
N ASN A 127 9.73 7.33 -2.20
CA ASN A 127 10.87 6.42 -2.25
C ASN A 127 10.50 5.01 -2.74
N ILE A 128 9.28 4.82 -3.26
CA ILE A 128 8.86 3.57 -3.90
C ILE A 128 9.34 3.55 -5.34
N THR A 129 9.87 2.40 -5.75
CA THR A 129 10.44 2.16 -7.08
C THR A 129 9.90 0.87 -7.71
N GLY A 130 10.36 0.58 -8.94
CA GLY A 130 10.15 -0.71 -9.60
C GLY A 130 8.71 -0.93 -10.11
N VAL A 131 8.47 -2.12 -10.62
CA VAL A 131 7.30 -2.48 -11.43
C VAL A 131 6.37 -3.41 -10.64
N TYR A 132 5.06 -3.13 -10.67
CA TYR A 132 4.07 -4.08 -10.17
C TYR A 132 3.90 -5.22 -11.16
N SER A 133 4.09 -6.45 -10.68
CA SER A 133 3.91 -7.66 -11.48
C SER A 133 3.38 -8.80 -10.60
N GLY A 134 2.67 -9.74 -11.19
CA GLY A 134 2.20 -10.92 -10.48
C GLY A 134 0.97 -11.56 -11.10
N ASN A 135 0.31 -12.41 -10.31
CA ASN A 135 -0.84 -13.20 -10.76
C ASN A 135 -2.19 -12.55 -10.40
N SER A 136 -2.18 -11.46 -9.65
CA SER A 136 -3.37 -10.71 -9.27
C SER A 136 -3.11 -9.21 -9.38
N TYR A 137 -4.17 -8.48 -9.70
CA TYR A 137 -4.11 -7.04 -9.89
C TYR A 137 -5.25 -6.38 -9.10
N PRO A 138 -4.93 -5.44 -8.19
CA PRO A 138 -5.95 -4.73 -7.43
C PRO A 138 -6.84 -3.89 -8.35
N THR A 139 -8.13 -3.85 -8.06
CA THR A 139 -9.12 -3.12 -8.86
C THR A 139 -9.12 -1.61 -8.58
N THR A 140 -8.50 -1.19 -7.50
CA THR A 140 -8.30 0.23 -7.18
C THR A 140 -6.84 0.49 -6.88
N VAL A 141 -6.19 1.31 -7.69
CA VAL A 141 -4.76 1.63 -7.61
C VAL A 141 -4.57 3.14 -7.52
N ASN A 142 -3.74 3.58 -6.58
CA ASN A 142 -3.25 4.96 -6.53
C ASN A 142 -1.74 4.96 -6.29
N LEU A 143 -0.99 5.38 -7.32
CA LEU A 143 0.47 5.52 -7.31
C LEU A 143 0.89 6.99 -7.49
N SER A 144 0.02 7.93 -7.15
CA SER A 144 0.29 9.37 -7.28
C SER A 144 1.50 9.79 -6.45
N ASN A 145 2.38 10.63 -7.02
CA ASN A 145 3.54 11.19 -6.33
C ASN A 145 4.43 10.12 -5.66
N THR A 146 4.63 8.99 -6.32
CA THR A 146 5.63 7.97 -5.94
C THR A 146 6.97 8.23 -6.61
N GLY A 147 7.99 7.42 -6.28
CA GLY A 147 9.33 7.50 -6.91
C GLY A 147 9.47 6.69 -8.21
N LEU A 148 8.37 6.22 -8.79
CA LEU A 148 8.41 5.41 -10.02
C LEU A 148 8.89 6.25 -11.20
N THR A 149 9.79 5.69 -12.00
CA THR A 149 10.19 6.28 -13.27
C THR A 149 9.09 6.12 -14.33
N ALA A 150 9.20 6.86 -15.44
CA ALA A 150 8.27 6.69 -16.56
C ALA A 150 8.31 5.24 -17.12
N ALA A 151 9.48 4.61 -17.15
CA ALA A 151 9.65 3.24 -17.59
C ALA A 151 8.98 2.23 -16.61
N ASP A 152 9.10 2.44 -15.30
CA ASP A 152 8.40 1.63 -14.29
C ASP A 152 6.89 1.75 -14.45
N MET A 153 6.40 2.96 -14.72
CA MET A 153 4.97 3.22 -14.93
C MET A 153 4.47 2.55 -16.21
N ASP A 154 5.21 2.67 -17.31
CA ASP A 154 4.86 2.01 -18.59
C ASP A 154 4.74 0.50 -18.40
N GLN A 155 5.75 -0.12 -17.80
CA GLN A 155 5.74 -1.57 -17.60
C GLN A 155 4.65 -2.01 -16.62
N THR A 156 4.38 -1.20 -15.58
CA THR A 156 3.27 -1.46 -14.65
C THR A 156 1.92 -1.44 -15.38
N LEU A 157 1.65 -0.44 -16.22
CA LEU A 157 0.42 -0.36 -17.02
C LEU A 157 0.29 -1.54 -18.01
N ILE A 158 1.40 -1.93 -18.66
CA ILE A 158 1.44 -3.10 -19.57
C ILE A 158 1.08 -4.36 -18.79
N ASN A 159 1.65 -4.56 -17.61
CA ASN A 159 1.37 -5.72 -16.77
C ASN A 159 -0.11 -5.75 -16.32
N PHE A 160 -0.65 -4.60 -15.94
CA PHE A 160 -2.09 -4.49 -15.60
C PHE A 160 -2.96 -4.85 -16.80
N ASN A 161 -2.66 -4.31 -17.98
CA ASN A 161 -3.44 -4.61 -19.17
C ASN A 161 -3.40 -6.09 -19.54
N THR A 162 -2.26 -6.75 -19.43
CA THR A 162 -2.14 -8.18 -19.75
C THR A 162 -2.73 -9.07 -18.66
N GLY A 163 -2.58 -8.69 -17.40
CA GLY A 163 -2.90 -9.53 -16.24
C GLY A 163 -4.32 -9.44 -15.72
N THR A 164 -5.06 -8.34 -16.03
CA THR A 164 -6.42 -8.18 -15.50
C THR A 164 -7.51 -8.37 -16.56
N THR A 165 -8.58 -9.03 -16.17
CA THR A 165 -9.83 -9.12 -16.93
C THR A 165 -10.96 -8.30 -16.29
N LYS A 166 -10.71 -7.70 -15.12
CA LYS A 166 -11.69 -6.90 -14.36
C LYS A 166 -11.60 -5.44 -14.75
N SER A 167 -12.64 -4.67 -14.47
CA SER A 167 -12.62 -3.22 -14.50
C SER A 167 -12.06 -2.65 -13.18
N GLY A 168 -11.65 -1.37 -13.19
CA GLY A 168 -11.14 -0.72 -12.00
C GLY A 168 -10.73 0.74 -12.21
N THR A 169 -9.98 1.26 -11.25
CA THR A 169 -9.41 2.61 -11.31
C THR A 169 -7.90 2.58 -11.10
N PHE A 170 -7.18 3.31 -11.93
CA PHE A 170 -5.74 3.50 -11.83
C PHE A 170 -5.44 5.00 -11.84
N THR A 171 -5.04 5.53 -10.70
CA THR A 171 -4.73 6.96 -10.51
C THR A 171 -3.24 7.13 -10.27
N ALA A 172 -2.60 8.06 -10.97
CA ALA A 172 -1.18 8.35 -10.83
C ALA A 172 -0.87 9.84 -11.07
N ASN A 173 -1.47 10.71 -10.26
CA ASN A 173 -1.27 12.15 -10.34
C ASN A 173 0.21 12.49 -10.10
N GLY A 174 0.74 13.43 -10.89
CA GLY A 174 2.13 13.85 -10.79
C GLY A 174 3.15 12.84 -11.36
N MET A 175 2.67 11.73 -11.94
CA MET A 175 3.53 10.71 -12.55
C MET A 175 3.58 10.88 -14.07
N THR A 176 4.66 10.37 -14.67
CA THR A 176 4.86 10.37 -16.12
C THR A 176 4.83 8.96 -16.68
N ARG A 177 4.46 8.85 -17.95
CA ARG A 177 4.59 7.66 -18.79
C ARG A 177 5.09 8.04 -20.18
N THR A 178 5.50 7.08 -20.99
CA THR A 178 5.88 7.30 -22.37
C THR A 178 4.85 6.75 -23.37
N ALA A 179 5.13 6.81 -24.66
CA ALA A 179 4.31 6.18 -25.70
C ALA A 179 4.29 4.65 -25.59
N ALA A 180 5.28 4.04 -24.93
CA ALA A 180 5.39 2.58 -24.78
C ALA A 180 4.16 1.94 -24.12
N SER A 181 3.41 2.70 -23.30
CA SER A 181 2.18 2.21 -22.65
C SER A 181 0.88 2.67 -23.30
N ASP A 182 0.90 3.27 -24.50
CA ASP A 182 -0.33 3.78 -25.14
C ASP A 182 -1.35 2.66 -25.38
N ASP A 183 -0.91 1.54 -25.94
CA ASP A 183 -1.77 0.37 -26.18
C ASP A 183 -2.29 -0.24 -24.87
N ALA A 184 -1.48 -0.20 -23.83
CA ALA A 184 -1.88 -0.70 -22.51
C ALA A 184 -2.98 0.16 -21.89
N VAL A 185 -2.86 1.50 -21.98
CA VAL A 185 -3.89 2.43 -21.49
C VAL A 185 -5.19 2.26 -22.30
N ALA A 186 -5.11 2.15 -23.62
CA ALA A 186 -6.27 1.90 -24.48
C ALA A 186 -6.95 0.56 -24.14
N GLY A 187 -6.15 -0.50 -23.96
CA GLY A 187 -6.65 -1.83 -23.59
C GLY A 187 -7.30 -1.85 -22.21
N LEU A 188 -6.73 -1.18 -21.22
CA LEU A 188 -7.35 -1.01 -19.90
C LEU A 188 -8.68 -0.26 -19.99
N THR A 189 -8.73 0.83 -20.75
CA THR A 189 -9.97 1.60 -20.97
C THR A 189 -11.05 0.74 -21.61
N ALA A 190 -10.70 -0.08 -22.62
CA ALA A 190 -11.62 -1.03 -23.25
C ALA A 190 -12.16 -2.10 -22.27
N LYS A 191 -11.42 -2.43 -21.22
CA LYS A 191 -11.82 -3.32 -20.13
C LYS A 191 -12.63 -2.60 -19.03
N GLY A 192 -12.93 -1.32 -19.21
CA GLY A 192 -13.70 -0.52 -18.25
C GLY A 192 -12.87 0.07 -17.11
N TRP A 193 -11.53 0.20 -17.29
CA TRP A 193 -10.70 0.93 -16.35
C TRP A 193 -10.78 2.44 -16.57
N THR A 194 -10.76 3.19 -15.48
CA THR A 194 -10.47 4.62 -15.51
C THR A 194 -8.99 4.81 -15.18
N VAL A 195 -8.19 5.19 -16.18
CA VAL A 195 -6.76 5.54 -16.01
C VAL A 195 -6.64 7.06 -15.99
N SER A 196 -6.09 7.64 -14.93
CA SER A 196 -6.08 9.09 -14.72
C SER A 196 -4.79 9.61 -14.05
N GLY A 197 -4.55 10.92 -14.19
CA GLY A 197 -3.49 11.63 -13.48
C GLY A 197 -2.08 11.51 -14.09
N LEU A 198 -1.92 10.72 -15.16
CA LEU A 198 -0.65 10.52 -15.84
C LEU A 198 -0.38 11.62 -16.89
N THR A 199 0.85 12.10 -16.93
CA THR A 199 1.34 12.97 -18.01
C THR A 199 2.16 12.13 -18.99
N LYS A 200 1.83 12.20 -20.27
CA LYS A 200 2.67 11.57 -21.31
C LYS A 200 3.89 12.45 -21.56
N SER A 201 5.09 11.88 -21.37
CA SER A 201 6.32 12.59 -21.74
C SER A 201 6.40 12.80 -23.25
N LYS A 202 6.87 13.98 -23.65
CA LYS A 202 7.21 14.22 -25.07
C LYS A 202 8.41 13.34 -25.41
N GLU A 203 8.35 12.63 -26.53
CA GLU A 203 9.53 12.00 -27.08
C GLU A 203 10.55 13.10 -27.37
N SER A 204 11.79 12.95 -26.85
CA SER A 204 12.91 13.75 -27.33
C SER A 204 13.20 13.30 -28.76
N VAL A 205 12.95 14.20 -29.72
CA VAL A 205 13.30 14.07 -31.14
C VAL A 205 14.81 14.02 -31.26
#